data_afd4c9f5a763a41aef3d1885d104f90e
#
_entry.id   afd4c9f5a763a41aef3d1885d104f90e
#
_cell.length_a   1.000
_cell.length_b   1.000
_cell.length_c   1.000
_cell.angle_alpha   90.00
_cell.angle_beta   90.00
_cell.angle_gamma   90.00
#
_symmetry.space_group_name_H-M   'P 1'
#
loop_
_entity.id
_entity.type
_entity.pdbx_description
1 polymer ?
#
loop_
_entity_poly.entity_id
_entity_poly.type
_entity_poly.pdbx_seq_one_letter_code
_entity_poly.pdbx_strand_id
1 'polypeptide(L)'
;TNRDKWLYALSMVPFLVVFVGAIILLGSYSIWLSIILVFFYLLTNIFQAGCCVGWPYRGKYCPALFGVYLGNLLSGILYPKREFDQEFLNRNAATGEIMVRVIALFPVYWVVRTSWWLLPIYILLIAAHLVLFMPTQCEKCGYNETCPGGIAWRACKT
;
A
#
# COMPACT_ATOMS: atom_id res chain seq x y z
N THR A 1 10.67 -17.62 -3.02
CA THR A 1 10.25 -19.00 -2.65
C THR A 1 8.73 -19.04 -2.49
N ASN A 2 8.11 -20.26 -2.51
CA ASN A 2 6.67 -20.40 -2.26
C ASN A 2 6.27 -19.92 -0.86
N ARG A 3 7.16 -20.05 0.13
CA ARG A 3 6.96 -19.51 1.48
C ARG A 3 6.78 -18.00 1.48
N ASP A 4 7.55 -17.28 0.68
CA ASP A 4 7.46 -15.82 0.61
C ASP A 4 6.13 -15.35 0.01
N LYS A 5 5.61 -16.10 -0.97
CA LYS A 5 4.28 -15.84 -1.55
C LYS A 5 3.16 -16.01 -0.54
N TRP A 6 3.23 -17.06 0.29
CA TRP A 6 2.25 -17.31 1.34
C TRP A 6 2.32 -16.27 2.46
N LEU A 7 3.51 -15.90 2.92
CA LEU A 7 3.68 -14.85 3.92
C LEU A 7 3.15 -13.51 3.41
N TYR A 8 3.39 -13.22 2.14
CA TYR A 8 2.83 -12.03 1.51
C TYR A 8 1.29 -12.11 1.42
N ALA A 9 0.73 -13.21 0.95
CA ALA A 9 -0.71 -13.39 0.91
C ALA A 9 -1.34 -13.23 2.31
N LEU A 10 -0.69 -13.79 3.33
CA LEU A 10 -1.12 -13.65 4.73
C LEU A 10 -1.07 -12.19 5.20
N SER A 11 -0.05 -11.43 4.82
CA SER A 11 0.04 -10.01 5.18
C SER A 11 -1.07 -9.16 4.55
N MET A 12 -1.64 -9.60 3.43
CA MET A 12 -2.74 -8.90 2.75
C MET A 12 -4.09 -9.12 3.42
N VAL A 13 -4.27 -10.19 4.18
CA VAL A 13 -5.57 -10.47 4.85
C VAL A 13 -5.98 -9.33 5.79
N PRO A 14 -5.15 -8.85 6.74
CA PRO A 14 -5.52 -7.71 7.58
C PRO A 14 -5.82 -6.45 6.77
N PHE A 15 -5.05 -6.18 5.73
CA PHE A 15 -5.31 -5.05 4.84
C PHE A 15 -6.67 -5.15 4.15
N LEU A 16 -7.01 -6.31 3.59
CA LEU A 16 -8.30 -6.53 2.93
C LEU A 16 -9.47 -6.39 3.91
N VAL A 17 -9.33 -6.94 5.12
CA VAL A 17 -10.36 -6.82 6.16
C VAL A 17 -10.59 -5.35 6.52
N VAL A 18 -9.52 -4.58 6.73
CA VAL A 18 -9.61 -3.14 7.03
C VAL A 18 -10.21 -2.38 5.86
N PHE A 19 -9.74 -2.61 4.65
CA PHE A 19 -10.16 -1.85 3.47
C PHE A 19 -11.63 -2.13 3.10
N VAL A 20 -12.01 -3.41 3.04
CA VAL A 20 -13.41 -3.80 2.75
C VAL A 20 -14.33 -3.36 3.89
N GLY A 21 -13.91 -3.57 5.14
CA GLY A 21 -14.65 -3.10 6.31
C GLY A 21 -14.86 -1.58 6.30
N ALA A 22 -13.84 -0.81 5.93
CA ALA A 22 -13.95 0.64 5.79
C ALA A 22 -14.91 1.05 4.66
N ILE A 23 -14.89 0.37 3.51
CA ILE A 23 -15.83 0.61 2.40
C ILE A 23 -17.27 0.38 2.86
N ILE A 24 -17.54 -0.73 3.54
CA ILE A 24 -18.89 -1.07 4.03
C ILE A 24 -19.31 -0.05 5.09
N LEU A 25 -18.45 0.25 6.06
CA LEU A 25 -18.72 1.21 7.12
C LEU A 25 -19.03 2.60 6.56
N LEU A 26 -18.18 3.13 5.70
CA LEU A 26 -18.37 4.43 5.08
C LEU A 26 -19.63 4.47 4.22
N GLY A 27 -19.91 3.39 3.48
CA GLY A 27 -21.10 3.23 2.65
C GLY A 27 -22.41 3.26 3.46
N SER A 28 -22.38 2.80 4.71
CA SER A 28 -23.53 2.89 5.60
C SER A 28 -23.88 4.34 6.04
N TYR A 29 -22.90 5.25 6.01
CA TYR A 29 -23.13 6.69 6.24
C TYR A 29 -23.43 7.43 4.93
N SER A 30 -22.65 7.17 3.88
CA SER A 30 -22.85 7.74 2.55
C SER A 30 -22.03 6.97 1.51
N ILE A 31 -22.65 6.62 0.41
CA ILE A 31 -21.97 5.97 -0.72
C ILE A 31 -20.79 6.80 -1.26
N TRP A 32 -20.90 8.13 -1.21
CA TRP A 32 -19.85 9.03 -1.65
C TRP A 32 -18.55 8.90 -0.84
N LEU A 33 -18.65 8.60 0.46
CA LEU A 33 -17.46 8.37 1.30
C LEU A 33 -16.71 7.12 0.86
N SER A 34 -17.42 6.05 0.51
CA SER A 34 -16.79 4.84 -0.04
C SER A 34 -16.16 5.10 -1.40
N ILE A 35 -16.82 5.87 -2.26
CA ILE A 35 -16.27 6.26 -3.57
C ILE A 35 -14.98 7.07 -3.40
N ILE A 36 -14.96 8.03 -2.47
CA ILE A 36 -13.77 8.83 -2.15
C ILE A 36 -12.63 7.92 -1.66
N LEU A 37 -12.89 6.97 -0.77
CA LEU A 37 -11.87 6.04 -0.28
C LEU A 37 -11.28 5.20 -1.43
N VAL A 38 -12.14 4.64 -2.29
CA VAL A 38 -11.71 3.86 -3.45
C VAL A 38 -10.92 4.73 -4.43
N PHE A 39 -11.34 5.97 -4.65
CA PHE A 39 -10.61 6.93 -5.49
C PHE A 39 -9.19 7.19 -4.97
N PHE A 40 -9.02 7.45 -3.67
CA PHE A 40 -7.69 7.59 -3.07
C PHE A 40 -6.85 6.33 -3.19
N TYR A 41 -7.45 5.16 -3.05
CA TYR A 41 -6.76 3.89 -3.26
C TYR A 41 -6.27 3.73 -4.70
N LEU A 42 -7.10 4.03 -5.70
CA LEU A 42 -6.70 4.00 -7.11
C LEU A 42 -5.61 5.03 -7.41
N LEU A 43 -5.72 6.24 -6.87
CA LEU A 43 -4.71 7.29 -7.02
C LEU A 43 -3.36 6.85 -6.43
N THR A 44 -3.36 6.19 -5.27
CA THR A 44 -2.16 5.61 -4.66
C THR A 44 -1.49 4.62 -5.61
N ASN A 45 -2.25 3.76 -6.27
CA ASN A 45 -1.70 2.80 -7.24
C ASN A 45 -1.07 3.50 -8.47
N ILE A 46 -1.58 4.65 -8.89
CA ILE A 46 -0.96 5.46 -9.97
C ILE A 46 0.42 5.97 -9.54
N PHE A 47 0.58 6.49 -8.33
CA PHE A 47 1.88 6.90 -7.82
C PHE A 47 2.82 5.72 -7.62
N GLN A 48 2.33 4.60 -7.10
CA GLN A 48 3.12 3.37 -6.99
C GLN A 48 3.57 2.83 -8.37
N ALA A 49 2.79 3.05 -9.42
CA ALA A 49 3.21 2.75 -10.79
C ALA A 49 4.49 3.50 -11.19
N GLY A 50 4.66 4.74 -10.74
CA GLY A 50 5.89 5.50 -10.93
C GLY A 50 7.10 4.88 -10.20
N CYS A 51 6.89 4.28 -9.04
CA CYS A 51 7.94 3.57 -8.30
C CYS A 51 8.38 2.27 -8.99
N CYS A 52 7.53 1.67 -9.83
CA CYS A 52 7.84 0.45 -10.56
C CYS A 52 8.58 0.69 -11.88
N VAL A 53 8.81 1.96 -12.27
CA VAL A 53 9.61 2.30 -13.45
C VAL A 53 11.06 1.88 -13.22
N GLY A 54 11.65 1.15 -14.18
CA GLY A 54 13.02 0.60 -14.05
C GLY A 54 13.12 -0.69 -13.24
N TRP A 55 12.03 -1.17 -12.64
CA TRP A 55 12.01 -2.45 -11.95
C TRP A 55 12.15 -3.62 -12.93
N PRO A 56 13.03 -4.62 -12.67
CA PRO A 56 13.26 -5.73 -13.60
C PRO A 56 12.03 -6.61 -13.83
N TYR A 57 11.06 -6.55 -12.94
CA TYR A 57 9.78 -7.26 -13.06
C TYR A 57 8.64 -6.38 -13.58
N ARG A 58 8.95 -5.23 -14.15
CA ARG A 58 7.96 -4.32 -14.74
C ARG A 58 7.11 -5.04 -15.79
N GLY A 59 5.79 -4.92 -15.68
CA GLY A 59 4.82 -5.61 -16.55
C GLY A 59 4.77 -7.13 -16.40
N LYS A 60 5.54 -7.71 -15.46
CA LYS A 60 5.55 -9.13 -15.12
C LYS A 60 4.99 -9.34 -13.71
N TYR A 61 4.84 -10.60 -13.32
CA TYR A 61 4.46 -10.95 -11.96
C TYR A 61 5.44 -10.34 -10.93
N CYS A 62 4.94 -9.46 -10.10
CA CYS A 62 5.67 -8.95 -8.94
C CYS A 62 5.23 -9.72 -7.71
N PRO A 63 6.16 -10.19 -6.83
CA PRO A 63 5.78 -10.87 -5.59
C PRO A 63 4.94 -10.01 -4.63
N ALA A 64 4.87 -8.70 -4.83
CA ALA A 64 4.05 -7.78 -4.03
C ALA A 64 2.64 -7.65 -4.64
N LEU A 65 1.70 -8.47 -4.19
CA LEU A 65 0.41 -8.70 -4.84
C LEU A 65 -0.56 -7.52 -4.77
N PHE A 66 -1.02 -6.88 -3.86
CA PHE A 66 -2.16 -5.96 -3.94
C PHE A 66 -1.80 -4.47 -4.05
N GLY A 67 -0.89 -3.97 -3.25
CA GLY A 67 -0.50 -2.56 -3.34
C GLY A 67 0.43 -2.30 -4.53
N VAL A 68 1.42 -3.17 -4.72
CA VAL A 68 2.45 -3.03 -5.76
C VAL A 68 2.09 -3.79 -7.04
N TYR A 69 1.17 -4.77 -6.99
CA TYR A 69 0.76 -5.50 -8.20
C TYR A 69 0.02 -4.61 -9.19
N LEU A 70 -0.96 -3.85 -8.75
CA LEU A 70 -1.66 -2.88 -9.60
C LEU A 70 -0.69 -1.79 -10.07
N GLY A 71 0.19 -1.30 -9.20
CA GLY A 71 1.23 -0.34 -9.56
C GLY A 71 2.18 -0.88 -10.63
N ASN A 72 2.63 -2.12 -10.53
CA ASN A 72 3.49 -2.75 -11.53
C ASN A 72 2.80 -2.93 -12.88
N LEU A 73 1.54 -3.38 -12.88
CA LEU A 73 0.72 -3.48 -14.09
C LEU A 73 0.51 -2.10 -14.73
N LEU A 74 0.10 -1.12 -13.94
CA LEU A 74 -0.11 0.25 -14.39
C LEU A 74 1.19 0.90 -14.87
N SER A 75 2.35 0.58 -14.27
CA SER A 75 3.64 1.08 -14.74
C SER A 75 3.92 0.66 -16.18
N GLY A 76 3.58 -0.58 -16.55
CA GLY A 76 3.70 -1.06 -17.92
C GLY A 76 2.82 -0.28 -18.91
N ILE A 77 1.65 0.15 -18.46
CA ILE A 77 0.65 0.88 -19.27
C ILE A 77 0.96 2.38 -19.32
N LEU A 78 1.19 3.01 -18.16
CA LEU A 78 1.34 4.47 -18.04
C LEU A 78 2.72 4.97 -18.45
N TYR A 79 3.75 4.15 -18.24
CA TYR A 79 5.14 4.55 -18.47
C TYR A 79 5.92 3.57 -19.37
N PRO A 80 5.38 3.12 -20.51
CA PRO A 80 5.94 2.00 -21.29
C PRO A 80 7.39 2.21 -21.75
N LYS A 81 7.78 3.47 -22.00
CA LYS A 81 9.10 3.84 -22.54
C LYS A 81 9.96 4.64 -21.55
N ARG A 82 9.49 4.84 -20.32
CA ARG A 82 10.24 5.65 -19.36
C ARG A 82 11.38 4.85 -18.75
N GLU A 83 12.56 5.41 -18.79
CA GLU A 83 13.76 4.89 -18.12
C GLU A 83 13.72 5.20 -16.62
N PHE A 84 14.57 4.51 -15.86
CA PHE A 84 14.70 4.73 -14.43
C PHE A 84 15.27 6.14 -14.16
N ASP A 85 14.63 6.83 -13.24
CA ASP A 85 15.03 8.14 -12.74
C ASP A 85 14.81 8.19 -11.23
N GLN A 86 15.88 8.47 -10.47
CA GLN A 86 15.85 8.46 -9.01
C GLN A 86 14.97 9.58 -8.43
N GLU A 87 14.97 10.76 -9.03
CA GLU A 87 14.13 11.86 -8.57
C GLU A 87 12.65 11.55 -8.77
N PHE A 88 12.32 10.97 -9.92
CA PHE A 88 10.97 10.51 -10.23
C PHE A 88 10.51 9.41 -9.25
N LEU A 89 11.38 8.44 -8.95
CA LEU A 89 11.12 7.41 -7.94
C LEU A 89 10.82 8.03 -6.58
N ASN A 90 11.70 8.92 -6.10
CA ASN A 90 11.57 9.53 -4.77
C ASN A 90 10.28 10.35 -4.65
N ARG A 91 9.93 11.14 -5.66
CA ARG A 91 8.71 11.93 -5.69
C ARG A 91 7.46 11.04 -5.66
N ASN A 92 7.42 9.99 -6.47
CA ASN A 92 6.28 9.07 -6.49
C ASN A 92 6.17 8.26 -5.19
N ALA A 93 7.29 7.82 -4.62
CA ALA A 93 7.33 7.12 -3.35
C ALA A 93 6.82 8.01 -2.22
N ALA A 94 7.30 9.24 -2.11
CA ALA A 94 6.86 10.18 -1.08
C ALA A 94 5.36 10.50 -1.19
N THR A 95 4.88 10.76 -2.41
CA THR A 95 3.45 11.02 -2.65
C THR A 95 2.61 9.78 -2.35
N GLY A 96 3.07 8.60 -2.78
CA GLY A 96 2.40 7.32 -2.48
C GLY A 96 2.28 7.06 -0.99
N GLU A 97 3.34 7.34 -0.20
CA GLU A 97 3.27 7.21 1.27
C GLU A 97 2.28 8.18 1.92
N ILE A 98 2.24 9.43 1.45
CA ILE A 98 1.24 10.39 1.94
C ILE A 98 -0.17 9.87 1.66
N MET A 99 -0.43 9.36 0.46
CA MET A 99 -1.73 8.81 0.09
C MET A 99 -2.13 7.58 0.92
N VAL A 100 -1.18 6.69 1.21
CA VAL A 100 -1.41 5.55 2.12
C VAL A 100 -1.83 6.02 3.51
N ARG A 101 -1.18 7.06 4.05
CA ARG A 101 -1.58 7.66 5.34
C ARG A 101 -2.97 8.28 5.28
N VAL A 102 -3.29 8.97 4.19
CA VAL A 102 -4.65 9.51 3.97
C VAL A 102 -5.69 8.40 3.98
N ILE A 103 -5.46 7.29 3.25
CA ILE A 103 -6.36 6.14 3.22
C ILE A 103 -6.53 5.53 4.61
N ALA A 104 -5.44 5.40 5.37
CA ALA A 104 -5.48 4.85 6.72
C ALA A 104 -6.18 5.77 7.74
N LEU A 105 -6.05 7.08 7.61
CA LEU A 105 -6.64 8.03 8.55
C LEU A 105 -8.08 8.42 8.19
N PHE A 106 -8.43 8.39 6.91
CA PHE A 106 -9.74 8.84 6.42
C PHE A 106 -10.93 8.14 7.09
N PRO A 107 -10.96 6.80 7.30
CA PRO A 107 -12.09 6.13 7.95
C PRO A 107 -12.16 6.34 9.47
N VAL A 108 -11.09 6.77 10.13
CA VAL A 108 -10.96 6.78 11.60
C VAL A 108 -12.10 7.52 12.29
N TYR A 109 -12.50 8.67 11.75
CA TYR A 109 -13.61 9.44 12.31
C TYR A 109 -14.91 8.62 12.39
N TRP A 110 -15.27 7.91 11.31
CA TRP A 110 -16.49 7.10 11.24
C TRP A 110 -16.36 5.81 12.04
N VAL A 111 -15.16 5.22 12.11
CA VAL A 111 -14.86 4.07 12.99
C VAL A 111 -15.18 4.43 14.44
N VAL A 112 -14.64 5.54 14.93
CA VAL A 112 -14.88 6.02 16.30
C VAL A 112 -16.34 6.39 16.51
N ARG A 113 -16.98 7.03 15.55
CA ARG A 113 -18.39 7.43 15.60
C ARG A 113 -19.34 6.23 15.64
N THR A 114 -18.98 5.12 14.98
CA THR A 114 -19.80 3.89 15.00
C THR A 114 -19.66 3.16 16.32
N SER A 115 -18.43 2.94 16.76
CA SER A 115 -18.14 2.36 18.08
C SER A 115 -16.67 2.61 18.43
N TRP A 116 -16.44 3.17 19.59
CA TRP A 116 -15.11 3.40 20.15
C TRP A 116 -14.26 2.12 20.19
N TRP A 117 -14.86 0.95 20.43
CA TRP A 117 -14.16 -0.34 20.46
C TRP A 117 -13.64 -0.81 19.12
N LEU A 118 -14.11 -0.28 18.01
CA LEU A 118 -13.60 -0.59 16.68
C LEU A 118 -12.22 0.04 16.42
N LEU A 119 -11.90 1.14 17.10
CA LEU A 119 -10.62 1.83 16.90
C LEU A 119 -9.39 0.97 17.26
N PRO A 120 -9.30 0.33 18.43
CA PRO A 120 -8.17 -0.54 18.74
C PRO A 120 -8.06 -1.74 17.78
N ILE A 121 -9.19 -2.31 17.36
CA ILE A 121 -9.22 -3.40 16.38
C ILE A 121 -8.67 -2.90 15.02
N TYR A 122 -9.12 -1.72 14.58
CA TYR A 122 -8.65 -1.08 13.35
C TYR A 122 -7.13 -0.84 13.37
N ILE A 123 -6.61 -0.28 14.45
CA ILE A 123 -5.16 -0.03 14.65
C ILE A 123 -4.39 -1.34 14.67
N LEU A 124 -4.88 -2.36 15.39
CA LEU A 124 -4.23 -3.68 15.48
C LEU A 124 -4.11 -4.35 14.10
N LEU A 125 -5.16 -4.29 13.29
CA LEU A 125 -5.14 -4.86 11.94
C LEU A 125 -4.17 -4.12 11.02
N ILE A 126 -4.10 -2.79 11.08
CA ILE A 126 -3.10 -2.01 10.33
C ILE A 126 -1.68 -2.36 10.80
N ALA A 127 -1.46 -2.41 12.10
CA ALA A 127 -0.16 -2.80 12.67
C ALA A 127 0.24 -4.22 12.24
N ALA A 128 -0.68 -5.18 12.30
CA ALA A 128 -0.45 -6.55 11.85
C ALA A 128 -0.10 -6.61 10.35
N HIS A 129 -0.80 -5.83 9.51
CA HIS A 129 -0.44 -5.71 8.10
C HIS A 129 0.99 -5.20 7.93
N LEU A 130 1.37 -4.10 8.59
CA LEU A 130 2.70 -3.51 8.46
C LEU A 130 3.81 -4.45 8.95
N VAL A 131 3.61 -5.08 10.11
CA VAL A 131 4.57 -6.03 10.70
C VAL A 131 4.80 -7.25 9.80
N LEU A 132 3.79 -7.72 9.10
CA LEU A 132 3.92 -8.83 8.16
C LEU A 132 4.44 -8.38 6.78
N PHE A 133 4.04 -7.21 6.33
CA PHE A 133 4.36 -6.70 4.99
C PHE A 133 5.83 -6.24 4.87
N MET A 134 6.33 -5.46 5.85
CA MET A 134 7.66 -4.88 5.76
C MET A 134 8.80 -5.91 5.62
N PRO A 135 8.89 -6.96 6.44
CA PRO A 135 9.95 -7.97 6.29
C PRO A 135 9.82 -8.79 5.02
N THR A 136 8.60 -8.94 4.51
CA THR A 136 8.38 -9.75 3.30
C THR A 136 8.62 -8.99 2.01
N GLN A 137 8.41 -7.67 2.00
CA GLN A 137 8.48 -6.83 0.82
C GLN A 137 9.61 -5.80 0.88
N CYS A 138 9.63 -4.93 1.89
CA CYS A 138 10.60 -3.85 1.96
C CYS A 138 12.03 -4.36 2.12
N GLU A 139 12.25 -5.45 2.85
CA GLU A 139 13.57 -6.05 3.03
C GLU A 139 14.14 -6.64 1.74
N LYS A 140 13.27 -7.20 0.89
CA LYS A 140 13.65 -7.88 -0.37
C LYS A 140 13.56 -6.99 -1.60
N CYS A 141 13.11 -5.75 -1.42
CA CYS A 141 12.99 -4.80 -2.50
C CYS A 141 14.35 -4.30 -2.94
N GLY A 142 14.64 -4.28 -4.24
CA GLY A 142 15.89 -3.75 -4.80
C GLY A 142 16.09 -2.23 -4.54
N TYR A 143 15.04 -1.53 -4.14
CA TYR A 143 15.07 -0.11 -3.76
C TYR A 143 15.02 0.12 -2.24
N ASN A 144 15.27 -0.90 -1.43
CA ASN A 144 15.18 -0.79 0.02
C ASN A 144 16.14 0.24 0.62
N GLU A 145 17.22 0.59 -0.07
CA GLU A 145 18.21 1.58 0.37
C GLU A 145 17.81 3.01 0.07
N THR A 146 17.01 3.22 -0.94
CA THR A 146 16.64 4.55 -1.46
C THR A 146 15.16 4.88 -1.27
N CYS A 147 14.33 3.87 -1.07
CA CYS A 147 12.88 4.05 -0.85
C CYS A 147 12.62 4.45 0.63
N PRO A 148 11.75 5.44 0.89
CA PRO A 148 11.39 5.85 2.26
C PRO A 148 10.92 4.70 3.15
N GLY A 149 10.11 3.78 2.63
CA GLY A 149 9.65 2.59 3.37
C GLY A 149 10.79 1.62 3.72
N GLY A 150 11.74 1.41 2.81
CA GLY A 150 12.93 0.60 3.06
C GLY A 150 13.87 1.23 4.08
N ILE A 151 14.05 2.56 4.03
CA ILE A 151 14.84 3.32 5.00
C ILE A 151 14.20 3.21 6.39
N ALA A 152 12.89 3.43 6.50
CA ALA A 152 12.14 3.30 7.75
C ALA A 152 12.25 1.89 8.34
N TRP A 153 12.12 0.84 7.50
CA TRP A 153 12.29 -0.54 7.94
C TRP A 153 13.69 -0.83 8.53
N ARG A 154 14.75 -0.34 7.88
CA ARG A 154 16.11 -0.52 8.38
C ARG A 154 16.34 0.20 9.69
N ALA A 155 15.81 1.42 9.84
CA ALA A 155 15.88 2.17 11.09
C ALA A 155 15.18 1.47 12.27
N CYS A 156 14.15 0.66 12.00
CA CYS A 156 13.50 -0.15 13.04
C CYS A 156 14.28 -1.43 13.43
N LYS A 157 15.30 -1.82 12.65
CA LYS A 157 16.14 -3.01 12.92
C LYS A 157 17.42 -2.69 13.72
N THR A 158 17.83 -1.42 13.76
CA THR A 158 18.96 -0.95 14.55
C THR A 158 18.53 -0.59 15.95
#